data_51b7670362ba05d29041343c0f480f50
#
_entry.id   51b7670362ba05d29041343c0f480f50
#
_cell.length_a   1.000
_cell.length_b   1.000
_cell.length_c   1.000
_cell.angle_alpha   90.00
_cell.angle_beta   90.00
_cell.angle_gamma   90.00
#
_symmetry.space_group_name_H-M   'P 1'
#
loop_
_entity.id
_entity.type
_entity.pdbx_description
1 polymer ?
#
loop_
_entity_poly.entity_id
_entity_poly.type
_entity_poly.pdbx_seq_one_letter_code
_entity_poly.pdbx_strand_id
1 'polypeptide(L)'
;MLSLCVGMPQALAQSRLVLNDQSATVIPLSGKAEYLSDTSAQLTIQDVLRRSDQFKTTMHTQEMNFGYTDSAIWLKLDLSSEFTTSQNWVLEFQYAYLDDVRFYIVSDQGIETFYSGRDVPVNQWPLASRKPAFPVSFQPGEQATIYIRGASHAALAMSVNLMTQQAYAKSDTRTLVVLSLYYGMLIALGSYNLLLFIGLRQRIFLLYASFVFTFALAASSMNGIGPLLLWPDVTHASDRVVPTGYSIAATLALMFARRFLNLATFAPRWDKFVLAAIGVWGVCVVATWFTEIPLAFKIMSIQAVLTTVSLLSVGIAAVRLKIPAARIFVLAWALLLVGTSLLAIRNAGLLPSNFFTVYSMQIGSAVEMLLLSFALVAKFNDLKRQKEKAQADLVNTLIEQEKVLETRVAARTAELEQAKSQLEVHVTVDPLTGILNRRGLNKYFEKLKLQTRHEDDAAVVVLIDLDEFKPVNDLYGHEAGDMLLQTLAMRMKKQLSDTAGLGRLGGDEFVVLLAGQTVSSIAELEALGTTLLAVISEPVTIKPGVRVNVRASIGVSLCQVESHTLSTALRVADAAMYDIKHNGKNGVVVVSESDFPESVTM
;
A
#
# COMPACT_ATOMS: atom_id res chain seq x y z
N MET A 1 -17.83 69.93 -62.68
CA MET A 1 -19.18 69.64 -62.21
C MET A 1 -19.14 68.39 -61.37
N LEU A 2 -18.94 68.51 -60.08
CA LEU A 2 -19.00 67.45 -59.14
C LEU A 2 -20.44 67.34 -58.59
N SER A 3 -21.14 66.26 -58.90
CA SER A 3 -22.47 65.99 -58.37
C SER A 3 -22.32 65.33 -57.00
N LEU A 4 -22.64 66.08 -55.94
CA LEU A 4 -22.79 65.53 -54.59
C LEU A 4 -24.09 64.70 -54.54
N CYS A 5 -24.00 63.42 -54.54
CA CYS A 5 -25.06 62.55 -54.07
C CYS A 5 -25.05 62.54 -52.54
N VAL A 6 -25.91 63.37 -51.97
CA VAL A 6 -26.33 63.30 -50.57
C VAL A 6 -27.14 62.03 -50.40
N GLY A 7 -26.49 60.99 -49.86
CA GLY A 7 -27.20 59.79 -49.42
C GLY A 7 -28.11 60.16 -48.25
N MET A 8 -29.40 60.13 -48.44
CA MET A 8 -30.40 60.12 -47.37
C MET A 8 -30.13 58.95 -46.44
N PRO A 9 -30.15 59.09 -45.10
CA PRO A 9 -30.15 57.96 -44.21
C PRO A 9 -31.44 57.19 -44.50
N GLN A 10 -31.30 56.00 -45.05
CA GLN A 10 -32.39 55.04 -44.99
C GLN A 10 -32.75 54.86 -43.52
N ALA A 11 -33.91 55.32 -43.11
CA ALA A 11 -34.58 54.97 -41.90
C ALA A 11 -34.73 53.40 -42.02
N LEU A 12 -33.92 52.64 -41.25
CA LEU A 12 -34.11 51.25 -41.11
C LEU A 12 -35.50 51.04 -40.54
N ALA A 13 -36.45 50.69 -41.42
CA ALA A 13 -37.79 50.26 -41.00
C ALA A 13 -37.62 49.18 -39.94
N GLN A 14 -38.16 49.37 -38.73
CA GLN A 14 -38.31 48.37 -37.71
C GLN A 14 -38.85 47.09 -38.33
N SER A 15 -38.04 46.09 -38.54
CA SER A 15 -38.48 44.87 -39.20
C SER A 15 -39.23 44.02 -38.17
N ARG A 16 -40.53 44.21 -38.12
CA ARG A 16 -41.41 43.31 -37.37
C ARG A 16 -41.17 41.89 -37.84
N LEU A 17 -40.95 40.96 -36.88
CA LEU A 17 -40.81 39.55 -37.18
C LEU A 17 -42.18 38.95 -37.56
N VAL A 18 -42.36 38.61 -38.82
CA VAL A 18 -43.57 37.95 -39.32
C VAL A 18 -43.40 36.45 -39.17
N LEU A 19 -44.33 35.83 -38.44
CA LEU A 19 -44.42 34.37 -38.24
C LEU A 19 -45.56 33.82 -39.10
N ASN A 20 -45.27 32.83 -39.91
CA ASN A 20 -46.24 32.13 -40.73
C ASN A 20 -45.94 30.61 -40.82
N ASP A 21 -46.76 29.85 -41.51
CA ASP A 21 -46.65 28.40 -41.64
C ASP A 21 -45.34 27.95 -42.34
N GLN A 22 -44.62 28.83 -43.00
CA GLN A 22 -43.32 28.58 -43.65
C GLN A 22 -42.12 29.08 -42.81
N SER A 23 -42.35 29.65 -41.66
CA SER A 23 -41.31 30.14 -40.79
C SER A 23 -40.40 29.02 -40.33
N ALA A 24 -39.10 29.33 -40.20
CA ALA A 24 -38.13 28.39 -39.68
C ALA A 24 -38.51 27.90 -38.28
N THR A 25 -38.35 26.62 -38.02
CA THR A 25 -38.69 25.99 -36.73
C THR A 25 -37.85 26.47 -35.54
N VAL A 26 -36.72 27.15 -35.81
CA VAL A 26 -35.82 27.80 -34.83
C VAL A 26 -35.41 29.15 -35.38
N ILE A 27 -35.74 30.21 -34.67
CA ILE A 27 -35.46 31.57 -35.05
C ILE A 27 -34.61 32.24 -33.96
N PRO A 28 -33.32 32.49 -34.19
CA PRO A 28 -32.52 33.27 -33.27
C PRO A 28 -33.00 34.70 -33.22
N LEU A 29 -33.10 35.29 -32.02
CA LEU A 29 -33.50 36.68 -31.84
C LEU A 29 -32.34 37.68 -32.01
N SER A 30 -31.09 37.18 -32.03
CA SER A 30 -29.92 38.01 -32.36
C SER A 30 -30.09 38.67 -33.74
N GLY A 31 -29.92 39.98 -33.79
CA GLY A 31 -30.14 40.78 -35.03
C GLY A 31 -31.61 41.04 -35.40
N LYS A 32 -32.57 40.55 -34.61
CA LYS A 32 -34.00 40.78 -34.82
C LYS A 32 -34.67 41.53 -33.66
N ALA A 33 -34.09 41.36 -32.44
CA ALA A 33 -34.53 42.10 -31.26
C ALA A 33 -33.70 43.38 -31.08
N GLU A 34 -34.35 44.42 -30.56
CA GLU A 34 -33.71 45.63 -30.07
C GLU A 34 -33.36 45.47 -28.60
N TYR A 35 -32.35 46.17 -28.07
CA TYR A 35 -31.98 46.13 -26.67
C TYR A 35 -31.88 47.50 -26.02
N LEU A 36 -32.19 47.54 -24.71
CA LEU A 36 -31.99 48.69 -23.83
C LEU A 36 -31.18 48.26 -22.62
N SER A 37 -30.10 48.97 -22.31
CA SER A 37 -29.30 48.73 -21.10
C SER A 37 -29.81 49.63 -19.96
N ASP A 38 -30.33 48.98 -18.92
CA ASP A 38 -30.77 49.62 -17.69
C ASP A 38 -29.65 49.54 -16.65
N THR A 39 -28.88 50.61 -16.55
CA THR A 39 -27.76 50.74 -15.60
C THR A 39 -28.20 50.78 -14.14
N SER A 40 -29.46 51.13 -13.88
CA SER A 40 -30.02 51.11 -12.53
C SER A 40 -30.52 49.74 -12.10
N ALA A 41 -30.76 48.86 -13.07
CA ALA A 41 -31.42 47.55 -12.91
C ALA A 41 -32.80 47.59 -12.23
N GLN A 42 -33.44 48.79 -12.21
CA GLN A 42 -34.69 49.04 -11.48
C GLN A 42 -35.88 49.39 -12.37
N LEU A 43 -35.66 49.52 -13.68
CA LEU A 43 -36.78 49.85 -14.59
C LEU A 43 -37.86 48.78 -14.55
N THR A 44 -39.10 49.26 -14.46
CA THR A 44 -40.31 48.42 -14.61
C THR A 44 -40.73 48.34 -16.08
N ILE A 45 -41.62 47.40 -16.41
CA ILE A 45 -42.17 47.31 -17.77
C ILE A 45 -42.82 48.61 -18.20
N GLN A 46 -43.50 49.33 -17.28
CA GLN A 46 -44.14 50.59 -17.57
C GLN A 46 -43.16 51.71 -17.91
N ASP A 47 -41.98 51.73 -17.24
CA ASP A 47 -40.92 52.67 -17.55
C ASP A 47 -40.30 52.40 -18.92
N VAL A 48 -40.15 51.12 -19.25
CA VAL A 48 -39.59 50.66 -20.53
C VAL A 48 -40.54 50.98 -21.70
N LEU A 49 -41.84 50.80 -21.51
CA LEU A 49 -42.84 51.17 -22.52
C LEU A 49 -42.80 52.68 -22.87
N ARG A 50 -42.52 53.54 -21.88
CA ARG A 50 -42.35 54.99 -22.08
C ARG A 50 -41.04 55.35 -22.78
N ARG A 51 -40.06 54.45 -22.81
CA ARG A 51 -38.73 54.65 -23.40
C ARG A 51 -38.50 53.79 -24.65
N SER A 52 -39.58 53.45 -25.34
CA SER A 52 -39.53 52.57 -26.51
C SER A 52 -38.64 53.06 -27.64
N ASP A 53 -38.39 54.35 -27.68
CA ASP A 53 -37.51 55.09 -28.60
C ASP A 53 -36.01 55.00 -28.28
N GLN A 54 -35.66 54.55 -27.06
CA GLN A 54 -34.26 54.39 -26.59
C GLN A 54 -33.64 53.03 -26.87
N PHE A 55 -34.42 52.11 -27.43
CA PHE A 55 -33.91 50.81 -27.82
C PHE A 55 -32.93 50.93 -28.99
N LYS A 56 -31.89 50.14 -28.93
CA LYS A 56 -30.83 50.08 -29.93
C LYS A 56 -30.94 48.77 -30.72
N THR A 57 -30.78 48.87 -32.02
CA THR A 57 -30.78 47.67 -32.88
C THR A 57 -29.52 46.87 -32.65
N THR A 58 -29.64 45.55 -32.53
CA THR A 58 -28.50 44.62 -32.46
C THR A 58 -27.91 44.41 -33.85
N MET A 59 -26.59 44.40 -33.98
CA MET A 59 -25.97 44.08 -35.28
C MET A 59 -26.21 42.61 -35.60
N HIS A 60 -26.47 42.28 -36.86
CA HIS A 60 -26.89 40.97 -37.36
C HIS A 60 -25.96 39.80 -37.08
N THR A 61 -24.74 40.03 -36.62
CA THR A 61 -23.69 39.02 -36.51
C THR A 61 -23.18 38.78 -35.07
N GLN A 62 -23.59 39.59 -34.09
CA GLN A 62 -23.13 39.46 -32.72
C GLN A 62 -24.15 38.74 -31.84
N GLU A 63 -23.74 37.70 -31.15
CA GLU A 63 -24.49 37.18 -30.01
C GLU A 63 -24.70 38.30 -28.99
N MET A 64 -25.91 38.40 -28.39
CA MET A 64 -26.21 39.36 -27.35
C MET A 64 -25.58 38.97 -26.03
N ASN A 65 -24.24 39.07 -25.97
CA ASN A 65 -23.43 38.79 -24.79
C ASN A 65 -22.86 40.09 -24.23
N PHE A 66 -23.31 40.46 -23.05
CA PHE A 66 -22.95 41.71 -22.38
C PHE A 66 -21.82 41.54 -21.36
N GLY A 67 -21.29 40.28 -21.21
CA GLY A 67 -20.24 39.98 -20.26
C GLY A 67 -20.67 40.18 -18.81
N TYR A 68 -19.72 40.58 -17.97
CA TYR A 68 -20.01 40.91 -16.58
C TYR A 68 -20.51 42.35 -16.49
N THR A 69 -21.78 42.51 -16.14
CA THR A 69 -22.44 43.82 -16.02
C THR A 69 -23.42 43.83 -14.85
N ASP A 70 -23.49 44.95 -14.14
CA ASP A 70 -24.49 45.16 -13.10
C ASP A 70 -25.81 45.74 -13.68
N SER A 71 -25.85 46.01 -14.99
CA SER A 71 -27.05 46.51 -15.68
C SER A 71 -28.01 45.39 -16.00
N ALA A 72 -29.30 45.64 -15.87
CA ALA A 72 -30.31 44.77 -16.49
C ALA A 72 -30.41 45.08 -17.99
N ILE A 73 -30.55 44.06 -18.80
CA ILE A 73 -30.75 44.23 -20.25
C ILE A 73 -32.19 43.88 -20.61
N TRP A 74 -32.80 44.80 -21.31
CA TRP A 74 -34.13 44.63 -21.87
C TRP A 74 -34.02 44.34 -23.36
N LEU A 75 -34.71 43.32 -23.84
CA LEU A 75 -34.89 43.04 -25.26
C LEU A 75 -36.32 43.41 -25.64
N LYS A 76 -36.50 43.96 -26.84
CA LYS A 76 -37.81 44.25 -27.45
C LYS A 76 -37.89 43.53 -28.79
N LEU A 77 -38.98 42.85 -29.04
CA LEU A 77 -39.25 42.13 -30.28
C LEU A 77 -40.73 42.37 -30.70
N ASP A 78 -40.91 43.02 -31.82
CA ASP A 78 -42.24 43.19 -32.42
C ASP A 78 -42.56 42.02 -33.33
N LEU A 79 -43.69 41.37 -33.08
CA LEU A 79 -44.15 40.17 -33.75
C LEU A 79 -45.50 40.39 -34.44
N SER A 80 -45.69 39.72 -35.56
CA SER A 80 -47.02 39.57 -36.19
C SER A 80 -47.20 38.12 -36.62
N SER A 81 -48.34 37.57 -36.32
CA SER A 81 -48.75 36.20 -36.66
C SER A 81 -49.57 36.20 -37.93
N GLU A 82 -49.08 35.50 -38.95
CA GLU A 82 -49.83 35.23 -40.19
C GLU A 82 -50.13 33.73 -40.31
N PHE A 83 -50.24 33.05 -39.17
CA PHE A 83 -50.65 31.65 -39.13
C PHE A 83 -52.11 31.48 -39.52
N THR A 84 -52.40 30.34 -40.11
CA THR A 84 -53.78 29.95 -40.43
C THR A 84 -54.53 29.36 -39.23
N THR A 85 -53.78 28.83 -38.24
CA THR A 85 -54.30 28.25 -36.99
C THR A 85 -53.44 28.70 -35.83
N SER A 86 -53.97 28.63 -34.62
CA SER A 86 -53.16 28.88 -33.40
C SER A 86 -51.93 27.98 -33.33
N GLN A 87 -50.80 28.59 -33.08
CA GLN A 87 -49.49 27.90 -33.00
C GLN A 87 -48.81 28.15 -31.67
N ASN A 88 -48.28 27.02 -31.08
CA ASN A 88 -47.53 27.06 -29.84
C ASN A 88 -46.01 27.08 -30.11
N TRP A 89 -45.38 28.09 -29.61
CA TRP A 89 -43.93 28.32 -29.68
C TRP A 89 -43.33 28.36 -28.28
N VAL A 90 -42.01 28.20 -28.18
CA VAL A 90 -41.25 28.35 -26.94
C VAL A 90 -40.11 29.33 -27.18
N LEU A 91 -39.96 30.25 -26.27
CA LEU A 91 -38.86 31.17 -26.21
C LEU A 91 -37.87 30.68 -25.20
N GLU A 92 -36.70 30.20 -25.66
CA GLU A 92 -35.65 29.57 -24.83
C GLU A 92 -34.40 30.44 -24.77
N PHE A 93 -33.90 30.69 -23.56
CA PHE A 93 -32.57 31.21 -23.37
C PHE A 93 -31.51 30.13 -23.63
N GLN A 94 -30.38 30.53 -24.25
CA GLN A 94 -29.30 29.58 -24.51
C GLN A 94 -28.38 29.40 -23.30
N TYR A 95 -28.52 30.21 -22.25
CA TYR A 95 -27.72 30.19 -21.04
C TYR A 95 -28.58 29.86 -19.82
N ALA A 96 -28.14 28.84 -19.04
CA ALA A 96 -28.90 28.32 -17.91
C ALA A 96 -28.72 29.15 -16.63
N TYR A 97 -27.59 29.87 -16.50
CA TYR A 97 -27.18 30.53 -15.28
C TYR A 97 -27.50 32.05 -15.31
N LEU A 98 -28.81 32.37 -15.23
CA LEU A 98 -29.34 33.74 -15.15
C LEU A 98 -30.08 33.91 -13.82
N ASP A 99 -29.97 35.11 -13.21
CA ASP A 99 -30.55 35.35 -11.89
C ASP A 99 -32.02 35.73 -12.01
N ASP A 100 -32.33 36.82 -12.69
CA ASP A 100 -33.67 37.36 -12.87
C ASP A 100 -33.99 37.45 -14.36
N VAL A 101 -34.95 36.68 -14.80
CA VAL A 101 -35.49 36.68 -16.17
C VAL A 101 -36.98 36.94 -16.12
N ARG A 102 -37.39 38.06 -16.68
CA ARG A 102 -38.80 38.42 -16.77
C ARG A 102 -39.19 38.51 -18.23
N PHE A 103 -40.32 37.95 -18.53
CA PHE A 103 -40.89 37.93 -19.87
C PHE A 103 -42.28 38.59 -19.87
N TYR A 104 -42.48 39.49 -20.78
CA TYR A 104 -43.72 40.25 -20.91
C TYR A 104 -44.23 40.15 -22.34
N ILE A 105 -45.52 39.81 -22.49
CA ILE A 105 -46.23 39.87 -23.76
C ILE A 105 -47.18 41.08 -23.66
N VAL A 106 -46.97 42.06 -24.51
CA VAL A 106 -47.78 43.26 -24.59
C VAL A 106 -48.62 43.16 -25.85
N SER A 107 -49.96 43.01 -25.68
CA SER A 107 -50.96 42.91 -26.75
C SER A 107 -52.13 43.80 -26.47
N ASP A 108 -53.07 43.88 -27.36
CA ASP A 108 -54.31 44.61 -27.16
C ASP A 108 -55.17 44.09 -25.99
N GLN A 109 -54.90 42.87 -25.54
CA GLN A 109 -55.58 42.23 -24.39
C GLN A 109 -54.96 42.60 -23.04
N GLY A 110 -53.79 43.23 -23.05
CA GLY A 110 -53.08 43.62 -21.85
C GLY A 110 -51.63 43.16 -21.80
N ILE A 111 -51.06 43.09 -20.60
CA ILE A 111 -49.68 42.68 -20.35
C ILE A 111 -49.70 41.37 -19.57
N GLU A 112 -49.25 40.30 -20.19
CA GLU A 112 -48.95 39.04 -19.50
C GLU A 112 -47.51 39.06 -19.01
N THR A 113 -47.28 38.54 -17.80
CA THR A 113 -45.95 38.55 -17.15
C THR A 113 -45.58 37.16 -16.65
N PHE A 114 -44.36 36.75 -16.99
CA PHE A 114 -43.81 35.47 -16.54
C PHE A 114 -42.44 35.71 -15.92
N TYR A 115 -42.09 34.88 -14.93
CA TYR A 115 -40.84 34.94 -14.18
C TYR A 115 -40.07 33.65 -14.30
N SER A 116 -38.76 33.76 -14.39
CA SER A 116 -37.83 32.62 -14.41
C SER A 116 -36.46 33.09 -13.92
N GLY A 117 -35.50 32.20 -13.90
CA GLY A 117 -34.16 32.51 -13.37
C GLY A 117 -33.99 32.03 -11.93
N ARG A 118 -32.80 32.17 -11.37
CA ARG A 118 -32.46 31.61 -10.05
C ARG A 118 -33.14 32.28 -8.86
N ASP A 119 -33.68 33.49 -9.08
CA ASP A 119 -34.45 34.20 -8.07
C ASP A 119 -35.85 33.62 -7.87
N VAL A 120 -36.26 32.71 -8.79
CA VAL A 120 -37.55 32.01 -8.73
C VAL A 120 -37.31 30.51 -8.69
N PRO A 121 -37.98 29.75 -7.79
CA PRO A 121 -37.88 28.31 -7.77
C PRO A 121 -38.27 27.70 -9.12
N VAL A 122 -37.52 26.67 -9.57
CA VAL A 122 -37.72 26.04 -10.90
C VAL A 122 -39.12 25.45 -11.07
N ASN A 123 -39.69 24.95 -9.97
CA ASN A 123 -41.08 24.43 -9.96
C ASN A 123 -42.15 25.50 -10.20
N GLN A 124 -41.79 26.79 -10.08
CA GLN A 124 -42.67 27.94 -10.34
C GLN A 124 -42.46 28.54 -11.73
N TRP A 125 -41.49 28.06 -12.50
CA TRP A 125 -41.26 28.55 -13.85
C TRP A 125 -42.41 28.15 -14.76
N PRO A 126 -42.75 28.97 -15.78
CA PRO A 126 -43.82 28.65 -16.75
C PRO A 126 -43.57 27.31 -17.45
N LEU A 127 -42.31 26.92 -17.60
CA LEU A 127 -41.89 25.63 -18.11
C LEU A 127 -40.75 25.11 -17.23
N ALA A 128 -40.99 24.02 -16.51
CA ALA A 128 -39.93 23.39 -15.69
C ALA A 128 -38.83 22.85 -16.59
N SER A 129 -37.75 23.57 -16.72
CA SER A 129 -36.63 23.25 -17.60
C SER A 129 -35.29 23.67 -16.99
N ARG A 130 -34.18 23.20 -17.55
CA ARG A 130 -32.85 23.55 -17.07
C ARG A 130 -32.38 24.96 -17.43
N LYS A 131 -33.01 25.58 -18.43
CA LYS A 131 -32.78 26.95 -18.88
C LYS A 131 -34.08 27.74 -18.81
N PRO A 132 -34.05 29.04 -18.59
CA PRO A 132 -35.26 29.87 -18.71
C PRO A 132 -35.93 29.66 -20.07
N ALA A 133 -37.20 29.24 -20.04
CA ALA A 133 -38.02 28.98 -21.23
C ALA A 133 -39.45 29.39 -20.95
N PHE A 134 -40.08 30.02 -21.95
CA PHE A 134 -41.44 30.56 -21.84
C PHE A 134 -42.29 30.06 -23.00
N PRO A 135 -43.45 29.44 -22.73
CA PRO A 135 -44.41 29.08 -23.77
C PRO A 135 -45.09 30.36 -24.27
N VAL A 136 -45.25 30.45 -25.57
CA VAL A 136 -45.94 31.58 -26.24
C VAL A 136 -46.90 30.98 -27.25
N SER A 137 -48.18 31.41 -27.18
CA SER A 137 -49.22 30.99 -28.15
C SER A 137 -49.55 32.16 -29.06
N PHE A 138 -49.53 31.96 -30.36
CA PHE A 138 -49.86 32.95 -31.35
C PHE A 138 -51.19 32.63 -32.02
N GLN A 139 -52.13 33.55 -31.99
CA GLN A 139 -53.41 33.46 -32.70
C GLN A 139 -53.26 33.99 -34.14
N PRO A 140 -54.09 33.55 -35.08
CA PRO A 140 -54.15 34.11 -36.44
C PRO A 140 -54.37 35.63 -36.45
N GLY A 141 -53.50 36.38 -37.12
CA GLY A 141 -53.56 37.82 -37.21
C GLY A 141 -53.14 38.61 -35.96
N GLU A 142 -52.68 37.96 -34.93
CA GLU A 142 -52.24 38.59 -33.68
C GLU A 142 -50.98 39.46 -33.89
N GLN A 143 -50.98 40.61 -33.26
CA GLN A 143 -49.81 41.47 -33.15
C GLN A 143 -49.47 41.60 -31.67
N ALA A 144 -48.19 41.33 -31.32
CA ALA A 144 -47.72 41.43 -29.96
C ALA A 144 -46.27 42.00 -29.93
N THR A 145 -45.97 42.75 -28.91
CA THR A 145 -44.61 43.11 -28.61
C THR A 145 -44.14 42.36 -27.39
N ILE A 146 -43.05 41.61 -27.54
CA ILE A 146 -42.39 40.88 -26.46
C ILE A 146 -41.29 41.73 -25.86
N TYR A 147 -41.31 41.90 -24.54
CA TYR A 147 -40.23 42.45 -23.77
C TYR A 147 -39.62 41.40 -22.88
N ILE A 148 -38.28 41.30 -22.88
CA ILE A 148 -37.54 40.33 -22.07
C ILE A 148 -36.52 41.08 -21.24
N ARG A 149 -36.63 41.00 -19.92
CA ARG A 149 -35.62 41.53 -19.01
C ARG A 149 -34.70 40.41 -18.55
N GLY A 150 -33.39 40.61 -18.59
CA GLY A 150 -32.42 39.72 -18.01
C GLY A 150 -31.44 40.50 -17.13
N ALA A 151 -31.17 39.96 -15.96
CA ALA A 151 -30.13 40.43 -15.06
C ALA A 151 -29.36 39.25 -14.48
N SER A 152 -28.05 39.41 -14.24
CA SER A 152 -27.23 38.36 -13.66
C SER A 152 -25.99 38.96 -12.99
N HIS A 153 -25.65 38.44 -11.83
CA HIS A 153 -24.36 38.69 -11.14
C HIS A 153 -23.17 37.94 -11.80
N ALA A 154 -23.47 37.00 -12.69
CA ALA A 154 -22.50 36.33 -13.54
C ALA A 154 -22.44 37.01 -14.93
N ALA A 155 -21.79 36.36 -15.90
CA ALA A 155 -21.82 36.88 -17.27
C ALA A 155 -23.24 36.86 -17.83
N LEU A 156 -23.70 37.98 -18.35
CA LEU A 156 -25.06 38.17 -18.90
C LEU A 156 -25.06 37.92 -20.41
N ALA A 157 -25.58 36.76 -20.80
CA ALA A 157 -25.78 36.38 -22.19
C ALA A 157 -27.30 36.29 -22.48
N MET A 158 -27.77 37.22 -23.28
CA MET A 158 -29.19 37.35 -23.69
C MET A 158 -29.46 36.65 -25.04
N SER A 159 -28.73 35.58 -25.33
CA SER A 159 -28.98 34.77 -26.53
C SER A 159 -30.26 33.98 -26.35
N VAL A 160 -31.27 34.33 -27.11
CA VAL A 160 -32.62 33.77 -27.04
C VAL A 160 -33.04 33.22 -28.40
N ASN A 161 -33.67 32.05 -28.42
CA ASN A 161 -34.25 31.46 -29.60
C ASN A 161 -35.79 31.36 -29.45
N LEU A 162 -36.49 31.70 -30.48
CA LEU A 162 -37.92 31.39 -30.63
C LEU A 162 -38.02 30.09 -31.42
N MET A 163 -38.67 29.07 -30.85
CA MET A 163 -38.73 27.72 -31.42
C MET A 163 -40.16 27.18 -31.45
N THR A 164 -40.47 26.37 -32.45
CA THR A 164 -41.70 25.57 -32.38
C THR A 164 -41.61 24.59 -31.19
N GLN A 165 -42.73 24.22 -30.60
CA GLN A 165 -42.78 23.30 -29.47
C GLN A 165 -42.07 21.96 -29.77
N GLN A 166 -42.19 21.47 -30.99
CA GLN A 166 -41.50 20.23 -31.44
C GLN A 166 -39.99 20.42 -31.52
N ALA A 167 -39.52 21.55 -32.08
CA ALA A 167 -38.09 21.88 -32.17
C ALA A 167 -37.45 22.03 -30.77
N TYR A 168 -38.17 22.70 -29.86
CA TYR A 168 -37.77 22.83 -28.46
C TYR A 168 -37.63 21.46 -27.79
N ALA A 169 -38.68 20.61 -27.85
CA ALA A 169 -38.64 19.28 -27.24
C ALA A 169 -37.49 18.42 -27.79
N LYS A 170 -37.23 18.47 -29.10
CA LYS A 170 -36.10 17.76 -29.73
C LYS A 170 -34.75 18.32 -29.26
N SER A 171 -34.61 19.64 -29.15
CA SER A 171 -33.35 20.30 -28.67
C SER A 171 -33.07 19.98 -27.21
N ASP A 172 -34.11 20.08 -26.36
CA ASP A 172 -33.97 19.84 -24.92
C ASP A 172 -33.68 18.36 -24.67
N THR A 173 -34.39 17.42 -25.27
CA THR A 173 -34.12 15.96 -25.17
C THR A 173 -32.66 15.65 -25.59
N ARG A 174 -32.22 16.17 -26.75
CA ARG A 174 -30.82 15.96 -27.20
C ARG A 174 -29.81 16.47 -26.20
N THR A 175 -30.05 17.62 -25.61
CA THR A 175 -29.17 18.22 -24.61
C THR A 175 -29.16 17.42 -23.30
N LEU A 176 -30.36 17.00 -22.84
CA LEU A 176 -30.48 16.16 -21.66
C LEU A 176 -29.75 14.82 -21.83
N VAL A 177 -29.85 14.17 -23.00
CA VAL A 177 -29.11 12.94 -23.29
C VAL A 177 -27.60 13.17 -23.20
N VAL A 178 -27.08 14.22 -23.82
CA VAL A 178 -25.62 14.55 -23.77
C VAL A 178 -25.16 14.81 -22.32
N LEU A 179 -25.91 15.59 -21.56
CA LEU A 179 -25.59 15.90 -20.18
C LEU A 179 -25.73 14.66 -19.27
N SER A 180 -26.74 13.84 -19.49
CA SER A 180 -26.94 12.59 -18.74
C SER A 180 -25.79 11.62 -18.96
N LEU A 181 -25.30 11.46 -20.20
CA LEU A 181 -24.11 10.66 -20.49
C LEU A 181 -22.87 11.23 -19.80
N TYR A 182 -22.69 12.54 -19.85
CA TYR A 182 -21.59 13.21 -19.19
C TYR A 182 -21.61 13.00 -17.65
N TYR A 183 -22.73 13.31 -16.99
CA TYR A 183 -22.83 13.10 -15.53
C TYR A 183 -22.81 11.64 -15.14
N GLY A 184 -23.43 10.75 -15.94
CA GLY A 184 -23.36 9.32 -15.73
C GLY A 184 -21.90 8.81 -15.76
N MET A 185 -21.09 9.31 -16.69
CA MET A 185 -19.65 9.00 -16.76
C MET A 185 -18.92 9.52 -15.51
N LEU A 186 -19.18 10.77 -15.06
CA LEU A 186 -18.54 11.33 -13.86
C LEU A 186 -18.90 10.53 -12.61
N ILE A 187 -20.18 10.18 -12.45
CA ILE A 187 -20.66 9.35 -11.33
C ILE A 187 -20.00 7.98 -11.36
N ALA A 188 -19.92 7.34 -12.52
CA ALA A 188 -19.27 6.04 -12.67
C ALA A 188 -17.79 6.10 -12.32
N LEU A 189 -17.07 7.12 -12.82
CA LEU A 189 -15.65 7.34 -12.52
C LEU A 189 -15.40 7.63 -11.03
N GLY A 190 -16.21 8.50 -10.43
CA GLY A 190 -16.14 8.83 -9.01
C GLY A 190 -16.40 7.60 -8.14
N SER A 191 -17.47 6.85 -8.45
CA SER A 191 -17.84 5.63 -7.73
C SER A 191 -16.79 4.53 -7.89
N TYR A 192 -16.26 4.32 -9.09
CA TYR A 192 -15.18 3.36 -9.35
C TYR A 192 -13.94 3.67 -8.50
N ASN A 193 -13.51 4.93 -8.48
CA ASN A 193 -12.36 5.34 -7.66
C ASN A 193 -12.66 5.26 -6.15
N LEU A 194 -13.89 5.51 -5.73
CA LEU A 194 -14.30 5.33 -4.34
C LEU A 194 -14.25 3.84 -3.93
N LEU A 195 -14.72 2.92 -4.78
CA LEU A 195 -14.58 1.48 -4.56
C LEU A 195 -13.11 1.05 -4.51
N LEU A 196 -12.26 1.59 -5.37
CA LEU A 196 -10.82 1.35 -5.30
C LEU A 196 -10.23 1.86 -3.97
N PHE A 197 -10.69 3.01 -3.46
CA PHE A 197 -10.27 3.49 -2.14
C PHE A 197 -10.70 2.52 -1.03
N ILE A 198 -11.93 2.01 -1.05
CA ILE A 198 -12.44 1.05 -0.05
C ILE A 198 -11.61 -0.23 -0.07
N GLY A 199 -11.33 -0.80 -1.26
CA GLY A 199 -10.57 -2.03 -1.41
C GLY A 199 -9.07 -1.88 -1.12
N LEU A 200 -8.45 -0.82 -1.63
CA LEU A 200 -7.00 -0.64 -1.59
C LEU A 200 -6.52 0.24 -0.43
N ARG A 201 -7.43 0.97 0.25
CA ARG A 201 -7.15 1.92 1.33
C ARG A 201 -6.14 3.02 0.95
N GLN A 202 -5.98 3.32 -0.33
CA GLN A 202 -5.05 4.33 -0.84
C GLN A 202 -5.76 5.67 -0.96
N ARG A 203 -5.36 6.65 -0.15
CA ARG A 203 -5.99 8.00 -0.06
C ARG A 203 -6.03 8.77 -1.37
N ILE A 204 -5.20 8.42 -2.36
CA ILE A 204 -5.18 9.09 -3.66
C ILE A 204 -6.47 8.85 -4.45
N PHE A 205 -7.07 7.66 -4.35
CA PHE A 205 -8.34 7.35 -4.98
C PHE A 205 -9.50 8.12 -4.35
N LEU A 206 -9.48 8.31 -3.03
CA LEU A 206 -10.46 9.13 -2.32
C LEU A 206 -10.38 10.60 -2.77
N LEU A 207 -9.16 11.16 -2.85
CA LEU A 207 -8.96 12.54 -3.32
C LEU A 207 -9.50 12.74 -4.75
N TYR A 208 -9.23 11.76 -5.62
CA TYR A 208 -9.71 11.80 -6.99
C TYR A 208 -11.25 11.69 -7.06
N ALA A 209 -11.85 10.75 -6.35
CA ALA A 209 -13.31 10.60 -6.29
C ALA A 209 -13.98 11.88 -5.74
N SER A 210 -13.43 12.46 -4.66
CA SER A 210 -13.92 13.72 -4.10
C SER A 210 -13.82 14.88 -5.09
N PHE A 211 -12.71 14.97 -5.84
CA PHE A 211 -12.56 15.96 -6.91
C PHE A 211 -13.65 15.80 -7.97
N VAL A 212 -13.85 14.58 -8.49
CA VAL A 212 -14.85 14.31 -9.54
C VAL A 212 -16.26 14.62 -9.07
N PHE A 213 -16.66 14.19 -7.88
CA PHE A 213 -18.02 14.45 -7.36
C PHE A 213 -18.26 15.93 -7.07
N THR A 214 -17.29 16.61 -6.48
CA THR A 214 -17.42 18.05 -6.20
C THR A 214 -17.48 18.87 -7.47
N PHE A 215 -16.66 18.53 -8.47
CA PHE A 215 -16.70 19.14 -9.79
C PHE A 215 -18.03 18.87 -10.49
N ALA A 216 -18.53 17.63 -10.46
CA ALA A 216 -19.82 17.26 -11.06
C ALA A 216 -20.98 18.03 -10.44
N LEU A 217 -20.99 18.19 -9.11
CA LEU A 217 -22.00 18.97 -8.40
C LEU A 217 -22.00 20.44 -8.82
N ALA A 218 -20.81 21.08 -8.84
CA ALA A 218 -20.70 22.47 -9.29
C ALA A 218 -21.11 22.64 -10.75
N ALA A 219 -20.68 21.74 -11.63
CA ALA A 219 -21.02 21.74 -13.04
C ALA A 219 -22.54 21.51 -13.27
N SER A 220 -23.17 20.62 -12.50
CA SER A 220 -24.62 20.38 -12.59
C SER A 220 -25.42 21.63 -12.22
N SER A 221 -24.96 22.36 -11.22
CA SER A 221 -25.55 23.63 -10.83
C SER A 221 -25.43 24.67 -11.94
N MET A 222 -24.23 24.79 -12.54
CA MET A 222 -23.99 25.76 -13.63
C MET A 222 -24.77 25.44 -14.91
N ASN A 223 -25.03 24.17 -15.19
CA ASN A 223 -25.78 23.70 -16.37
C ASN A 223 -27.29 23.65 -16.16
N GLY A 224 -27.80 24.03 -15.00
CA GLY A 224 -29.23 24.02 -14.68
C GLY A 224 -29.79 22.65 -14.29
N ILE A 225 -28.97 21.57 -14.32
CA ILE A 225 -29.39 20.22 -13.89
C ILE A 225 -29.59 20.16 -12.38
N GLY A 226 -28.70 20.78 -11.61
CA GLY A 226 -28.80 20.85 -10.15
C GLY A 226 -30.12 21.51 -9.69
N PRO A 227 -30.43 22.75 -10.11
CA PRO A 227 -31.70 23.38 -9.82
C PRO A 227 -32.92 22.58 -10.28
N LEU A 228 -32.85 21.94 -11.44
CA LEU A 228 -33.99 21.16 -11.97
C LEU A 228 -34.27 19.88 -11.19
N LEU A 229 -33.22 19.13 -10.76
CA LEU A 229 -33.37 17.78 -10.22
C LEU A 229 -33.05 17.66 -8.73
N LEU A 230 -32.11 18.46 -8.19
CA LEU A 230 -31.60 18.28 -6.84
C LEU A 230 -32.19 19.26 -5.82
N TRP A 231 -32.49 20.51 -6.26
CA TRP A 231 -33.06 21.56 -5.39
C TRP A 231 -34.07 22.45 -6.12
N PRO A 232 -35.16 21.89 -6.73
CA PRO A 232 -36.10 22.66 -7.55
C PRO A 232 -36.87 23.74 -6.78
N ASP A 233 -36.97 23.54 -5.46
CA ASP A 233 -37.74 24.42 -4.56
C ASP A 233 -36.86 25.50 -3.88
N VAL A 234 -35.53 25.42 -4.06
CA VAL A 234 -34.58 26.28 -3.34
C VAL A 234 -33.97 27.32 -4.29
N THR A 235 -34.31 28.60 -4.07
CA THR A 235 -33.66 29.72 -4.73
C THR A 235 -32.22 29.91 -4.19
N HIS A 236 -31.39 30.53 -4.99
CA HIS A 236 -30.02 30.94 -4.62
C HIS A 236 -29.07 29.79 -4.15
N ALA A 237 -29.51 28.51 -4.10
CA ALA A 237 -28.62 27.42 -3.77
C ALA A 237 -27.39 27.35 -4.70
N SER A 238 -27.63 27.58 -6.00
CA SER A 238 -26.59 27.61 -7.02
C SER A 238 -25.57 28.74 -6.83
N ASP A 239 -25.96 29.84 -6.18
CA ASP A 239 -25.10 31.02 -5.93
C ASP A 239 -23.93 30.67 -4.99
N ARG A 240 -24.12 29.70 -4.14
CA ARG A 240 -23.09 29.18 -3.23
C ARG A 240 -22.48 27.88 -3.72
N VAL A 241 -23.29 26.98 -4.28
CA VAL A 241 -22.81 25.68 -4.77
C VAL A 241 -21.78 25.81 -5.89
N VAL A 242 -21.97 26.73 -6.84
CA VAL A 242 -21.05 26.93 -7.96
C VAL A 242 -19.68 27.43 -7.48
N PRO A 243 -19.54 28.60 -6.84
CA PRO A 243 -18.23 29.13 -6.47
C PRO A 243 -17.55 28.26 -5.42
N THR A 244 -18.27 27.74 -4.44
CA THR A 244 -17.71 26.87 -3.40
C THR A 244 -17.28 25.51 -3.98
N GLY A 245 -18.12 24.90 -4.80
CA GLY A 245 -17.85 23.59 -5.39
C GLY A 245 -16.62 23.61 -6.31
N TYR A 246 -16.50 24.60 -7.20
CA TYR A 246 -15.30 24.71 -8.03
C TYR A 246 -14.05 25.08 -7.22
N SER A 247 -14.18 25.90 -6.16
CA SER A 247 -13.07 26.22 -5.25
C SER A 247 -12.58 24.99 -4.49
N ILE A 248 -13.49 24.14 -3.99
CA ILE A 248 -13.13 22.86 -3.38
C ILE A 248 -12.49 21.93 -4.41
N ALA A 249 -13.07 21.82 -5.61
CA ALA A 249 -12.51 20.98 -6.68
C ALA A 249 -11.08 21.43 -7.06
N ALA A 250 -10.81 22.73 -7.17
CA ALA A 250 -9.48 23.28 -7.42
C ALA A 250 -8.48 22.89 -6.30
N THR A 251 -8.90 22.97 -5.05
CA THR A 251 -8.09 22.58 -3.90
C THR A 251 -7.78 21.08 -3.93
N LEU A 252 -8.80 20.25 -4.18
CA LEU A 252 -8.65 18.80 -4.31
C LEU A 252 -7.76 18.40 -5.48
N ALA A 253 -7.83 19.13 -6.60
CA ALA A 253 -6.96 18.93 -7.76
C ALA A 253 -5.48 19.17 -7.41
N LEU A 254 -5.15 20.20 -6.66
CA LEU A 254 -3.78 20.45 -6.17
C LEU A 254 -3.32 19.36 -5.19
N MET A 255 -4.20 18.95 -4.26
CA MET A 255 -3.91 17.85 -3.32
C MET A 255 -3.69 16.52 -4.06
N PHE A 256 -4.48 16.25 -5.08
CA PHE A 256 -4.32 15.10 -5.96
C PHE A 256 -2.99 15.16 -6.73
N ALA A 257 -2.70 16.28 -7.41
CA ALA A 257 -1.45 16.48 -8.15
C ALA A 257 -0.21 16.26 -7.28
N ARG A 258 -0.20 16.83 -6.07
CA ARG A 258 0.87 16.68 -5.10
C ARG A 258 1.17 15.19 -4.81
N ARG A 259 0.10 14.39 -4.58
CA ARG A 259 0.24 12.95 -4.29
C ARG A 259 0.49 12.14 -5.55
N PHE A 260 -0.18 12.46 -6.63
CA PHE A 260 -0.04 11.75 -7.89
C PHE A 260 1.39 11.84 -8.44
N LEU A 261 1.99 13.02 -8.41
CA LEU A 261 3.36 13.25 -8.86
C LEU A 261 4.42 12.96 -7.78
N ASN A 262 4.00 12.61 -6.55
CA ASN A 262 4.88 12.41 -5.39
C ASN A 262 5.89 13.56 -5.20
N LEU A 263 5.38 14.79 -5.23
CA LEU A 263 6.20 16.02 -5.24
C LEU A 263 7.10 16.12 -4.01
N ALA A 264 6.64 15.67 -2.86
CA ALA A 264 7.42 15.69 -1.62
C ALA A 264 8.78 14.99 -1.76
N THR A 265 8.82 13.89 -2.54
CA THR A 265 10.04 13.09 -2.76
C THR A 265 10.85 13.60 -3.95
N PHE A 266 10.19 13.85 -5.08
CA PHE A 266 10.90 14.12 -6.34
C PHE A 266 11.13 15.61 -6.62
N ALA A 267 10.31 16.51 -6.03
CA ALA A 267 10.35 17.93 -6.31
C ALA A 267 9.98 18.80 -5.08
N PRO A 268 10.78 18.78 -3.98
CA PRO A 268 10.40 19.38 -2.70
C PRO A 268 10.17 20.90 -2.76
N ARG A 269 10.78 21.64 -3.71
CA ARG A 269 10.49 23.07 -3.92
C ARG A 269 9.08 23.29 -4.47
N TRP A 270 8.68 22.46 -5.44
CA TRP A 270 7.33 22.48 -6.00
C TRP A 270 6.28 21.99 -5.00
N ASP A 271 6.65 21.04 -4.13
CA ASP A 271 5.78 20.57 -3.03
C ASP A 271 5.41 21.72 -2.08
N LYS A 272 6.39 22.51 -1.66
CA LYS A 272 6.14 23.68 -0.80
C LYS A 272 5.24 24.72 -1.48
N PHE A 273 5.45 24.97 -2.78
CA PHE A 273 4.60 25.88 -3.55
C PHE A 273 3.16 25.36 -3.59
N VAL A 274 2.94 24.08 -3.91
CA VAL A 274 1.59 23.50 -3.96
C VAL A 274 0.95 23.48 -2.58
N LEU A 275 1.68 23.21 -1.50
CA LEU A 275 1.15 23.30 -0.14
C LEU A 275 0.71 24.70 0.23
N ALA A 276 1.48 25.72 -0.12
CA ALA A 276 1.10 27.11 0.10
C ALA A 276 -0.18 27.47 -0.70
N ALA A 277 -0.26 27.03 -1.96
CA ALA A 277 -1.46 27.22 -2.78
C ALA A 277 -2.69 26.52 -2.19
N ILE A 278 -2.56 25.27 -1.69
CA ILE A 278 -3.64 24.55 -1.00
C ILE A 278 -4.12 25.34 0.23
N GLY A 279 -3.19 25.89 1.02
CA GLY A 279 -3.55 26.72 2.17
C GLY A 279 -4.34 27.97 1.79
N VAL A 280 -3.86 28.72 0.80
CA VAL A 280 -4.57 29.90 0.27
C VAL A 280 -5.93 29.52 -0.30
N TRP A 281 -6.02 28.43 -1.07
CA TRP A 281 -7.29 27.97 -1.64
C TRP A 281 -8.28 27.49 -0.57
N GLY A 282 -7.81 26.88 0.51
CA GLY A 282 -8.66 26.54 1.66
C GLY A 282 -9.30 27.79 2.29
N VAL A 283 -8.54 28.88 2.41
CA VAL A 283 -9.08 30.18 2.86
C VAL A 283 -10.10 30.72 1.85
N CYS A 284 -9.81 30.65 0.55
CA CYS A 284 -10.75 31.09 -0.49
C CYS A 284 -12.07 30.31 -0.46
N VAL A 285 -12.03 28.98 -0.23
CA VAL A 285 -13.26 28.17 -0.05
C VAL A 285 -14.13 28.73 1.08
N VAL A 286 -13.51 29.03 2.22
CA VAL A 286 -14.25 29.63 3.35
C VAL A 286 -14.76 31.03 2.98
N ALA A 287 -13.93 31.84 2.33
CA ALA A 287 -14.30 33.21 1.93
C ALA A 287 -15.53 33.24 1.01
N THR A 288 -15.74 32.25 0.13
CA THR A 288 -16.94 32.21 -0.75
C THR A 288 -18.26 32.12 0.00
N TRP A 289 -18.28 31.77 1.29
CA TRP A 289 -19.47 31.72 2.12
C TRP A 289 -19.80 33.04 2.81
N PHE A 290 -18.78 33.86 3.08
CA PHE A 290 -18.91 35.10 3.85
C PHE A 290 -18.84 36.35 2.98
N THR A 291 -18.49 36.20 1.70
CA THR A 291 -18.45 37.32 0.75
C THR A 291 -19.76 37.46 -0.03
N GLU A 292 -19.97 38.63 -0.61
CA GLU A 292 -21.04 38.84 -1.57
C GLU A 292 -20.88 37.93 -2.79
N ILE A 293 -22.01 37.56 -3.42
CA ILE A 293 -22.06 36.59 -4.53
C ILE A 293 -21.13 37.00 -5.68
N PRO A 294 -21.13 38.27 -6.17
CA PRO A 294 -20.24 38.68 -7.27
C PRO A 294 -18.75 38.49 -6.93
N LEU A 295 -18.37 38.77 -5.67
CA LEU A 295 -16.99 38.61 -5.21
C LEU A 295 -16.62 37.11 -5.11
N ALA A 296 -17.55 36.27 -4.64
CA ALA A 296 -17.34 34.81 -4.60
C ALA A 296 -17.04 34.23 -5.99
N PHE A 297 -17.76 34.66 -7.03
CA PHE A 297 -17.52 34.27 -8.42
C PHE A 297 -16.18 34.80 -8.97
N LYS A 298 -15.79 36.05 -8.62
CA LYS A 298 -14.47 36.58 -8.97
C LYS A 298 -13.34 35.77 -8.32
N ILE A 299 -13.46 35.46 -7.02
CA ILE A 299 -12.51 34.59 -6.30
C ILE A 299 -12.38 33.24 -6.99
N MET A 300 -13.50 32.55 -7.25
CA MET A 300 -13.54 31.27 -7.97
C MET A 300 -12.84 31.35 -9.33
N SER A 301 -13.12 32.40 -10.12
CA SER A 301 -12.58 32.57 -11.47
C SER A 301 -11.05 32.74 -11.43
N ILE A 302 -10.54 33.61 -10.55
CA ILE A 302 -9.11 33.83 -10.34
C ILE A 302 -8.44 32.52 -9.88
N GLN A 303 -9.06 31.85 -8.92
CA GLN A 303 -8.58 30.56 -8.40
C GLN A 303 -8.50 29.50 -9.50
N ALA A 304 -9.51 29.40 -10.36
CA ALA A 304 -9.53 28.43 -11.47
C ALA A 304 -8.34 28.64 -12.43
N VAL A 305 -8.09 29.91 -12.84
CA VAL A 305 -6.95 30.26 -13.71
C VAL A 305 -5.62 29.93 -13.04
N LEU A 306 -5.41 30.40 -11.80
CA LEU A 306 -4.16 30.17 -11.06
C LEU A 306 -3.92 28.68 -10.77
N THR A 307 -4.97 27.92 -10.48
CA THR A 307 -4.87 26.46 -10.30
C THR A 307 -4.40 25.79 -11.58
N THR A 308 -5.01 26.13 -12.71
CA THR A 308 -4.66 25.51 -13.99
C THR A 308 -3.22 25.83 -14.39
N VAL A 309 -2.78 27.09 -14.25
CA VAL A 309 -1.39 27.49 -14.49
C VAL A 309 -0.44 26.75 -13.54
N SER A 310 -0.79 26.62 -12.27
CA SER A 310 0.01 25.90 -11.28
C SER A 310 0.16 24.42 -11.63
N LEU A 311 -0.95 23.75 -11.97
CA LEU A 311 -0.95 22.33 -12.33
C LEU A 311 -0.14 22.03 -13.60
N LEU A 312 -0.24 22.90 -14.61
CA LEU A 312 0.58 22.78 -15.82
C LEU A 312 2.06 23.02 -15.52
N SER A 313 2.40 24.06 -14.74
CA SER A 313 3.78 24.37 -14.38
C SER A 313 4.43 23.23 -13.59
N VAL A 314 3.72 22.71 -12.60
CA VAL A 314 4.13 21.53 -11.81
C VAL A 314 4.25 20.29 -12.68
N GLY A 315 3.29 20.07 -13.57
CA GLY A 315 3.30 18.96 -14.52
C GLY A 315 4.50 18.99 -15.46
N ILE A 316 4.79 20.17 -16.06
CA ILE A 316 5.95 20.38 -16.94
C ILE A 316 7.26 20.14 -16.16
N ALA A 317 7.37 20.66 -14.94
CA ALA A 317 8.51 20.41 -14.06
C ALA A 317 8.68 18.90 -13.79
N ALA A 318 7.57 18.19 -13.52
CA ALA A 318 7.57 16.76 -13.30
C ALA A 318 8.01 15.96 -14.55
N VAL A 319 7.61 16.40 -15.76
CA VAL A 319 8.08 15.80 -17.02
C VAL A 319 9.59 15.98 -17.18
N ARG A 320 10.11 17.18 -16.89
CA ARG A 320 11.56 17.46 -16.95
C ARG A 320 12.37 16.61 -15.96
N LEU A 321 11.79 16.33 -14.80
CA LEU A 321 12.35 15.45 -13.77
C LEU A 321 12.12 13.96 -14.06
N LYS A 322 11.54 13.61 -15.22
CA LYS A 322 11.25 12.23 -15.67
C LYS A 322 10.37 11.45 -14.68
N ILE A 323 9.48 12.14 -13.97
CA ILE A 323 8.54 11.48 -13.03
C ILE A 323 7.57 10.60 -13.83
N PRO A 324 7.35 9.34 -13.43
CA PRO A 324 6.40 8.45 -14.10
C PRO A 324 4.99 9.05 -14.19
N ALA A 325 4.31 8.82 -15.31
CA ALA A 325 2.95 9.32 -15.61
C ALA A 325 2.79 10.85 -15.72
N ALA A 326 3.85 11.65 -15.53
CA ALA A 326 3.77 13.11 -15.64
C ALA A 326 3.33 13.60 -17.03
N ARG A 327 3.66 12.88 -18.10
CA ARG A 327 3.23 13.24 -19.48
C ARG A 327 1.72 13.16 -19.64
N ILE A 328 1.10 12.08 -19.14
CA ILE A 328 -0.36 11.90 -19.18
C ILE A 328 -1.04 12.96 -18.32
N PHE A 329 -0.48 13.27 -17.15
CA PHE A 329 -0.94 14.34 -16.28
C PHE A 329 -0.98 15.69 -17.00
N VAL A 330 0.12 16.10 -17.65
CA VAL A 330 0.17 17.36 -18.39
C VAL A 330 -0.83 17.38 -19.55
N LEU A 331 -0.95 16.29 -20.31
CA LEU A 331 -1.91 16.17 -21.40
C LEU A 331 -3.35 16.36 -20.89
N ALA A 332 -3.71 15.70 -19.80
CA ALA A 332 -5.05 15.77 -19.23
C ALA A 332 -5.40 17.21 -18.82
N TRP A 333 -4.55 17.86 -18.06
CA TRP A 333 -4.77 19.25 -17.63
C TRP A 333 -4.71 20.27 -18.77
N ALA A 334 -3.88 20.02 -19.79
CA ALA A 334 -3.85 20.87 -20.99
C ALA A 334 -5.17 20.81 -21.77
N LEU A 335 -5.79 19.63 -21.90
CA LEU A 335 -7.10 19.48 -22.55
C LEU A 335 -8.22 20.19 -21.79
N LEU A 336 -8.22 20.11 -20.48
CA LEU A 336 -9.16 20.88 -19.65
C LEU A 336 -8.94 22.38 -19.83
N LEU A 337 -7.69 22.86 -19.84
CA LEU A 337 -7.37 24.27 -20.07
C LEU A 337 -7.88 24.74 -21.43
N VAL A 338 -7.66 23.97 -22.48
CA VAL A 338 -8.18 24.30 -23.81
C VAL A 338 -9.70 24.40 -23.78
N GLY A 339 -10.39 23.43 -23.16
CA GLY A 339 -11.84 23.43 -23.04
C GLY A 339 -12.38 24.66 -22.28
N THR A 340 -11.78 24.98 -21.14
CA THR A 340 -12.19 26.14 -20.34
C THR A 340 -11.84 27.46 -21.01
N SER A 341 -10.73 27.54 -21.74
CA SER A 341 -10.34 28.71 -22.52
C SER A 341 -11.30 29.00 -23.68
N LEU A 342 -11.67 27.93 -24.42
CA LEU A 342 -12.67 28.06 -25.48
C LEU A 342 -14.02 28.57 -24.95
N LEU A 343 -14.45 28.05 -23.80
CA LEU A 343 -15.67 28.56 -23.15
C LEU A 343 -15.54 30.02 -22.74
N ALA A 344 -14.40 30.41 -22.16
CA ALA A 344 -14.16 31.80 -21.76
C ALA A 344 -14.13 32.76 -22.96
N ILE A 345 -13.47 32.40 -24.06
CA ILE A 345 -13.40 33.20 -25.29
C ILE A 345 -14.79 33.29 -25.94
N ARG A 346 -15.57 32.23 -25.93
CA ARG A 346 -16.97 32.23 -26.38
C ARG A 346 -17.81 33.16 -25.49
N ASN A 347 -17.68 33.05 -24.16
CA ASN A 347 -18.43 33.92 -23.23
C ASN A 347 -18.05 35.42 -23.37
N ALA A 348 -16.84 35.71 -23.85
CA ALA A 348 -16.43 37.07 -24.22
C ALA A 348 -16.98 37.53 -25.59
N GLY A 349 -17.77 36.68 -26.27
CA GLY A 349 -18.35 37.02 -27.59
C GLY A 349 -17.38 36.91 -28.76
N LEU A 350 -16.19 36.34 -28.55
CA LEU A 350 -15.14 36.25 -29.60
C LEU A 350 -15.24 34.97 -30.43
N LEU A 351 -16.01 33.96 -29.97
CA LEU A 351 -16.28 32.72 -30.69
C LEU A 351 -17.79 32.50 -30.85
N PRO A 352 -18.21 31.87 -31.96
CA PRO A 352 -19.62 31.56 -32.16
C PRO A 352 -20.10 30.47 -31.22
N SER A 353 -21.38 30.50 -30.84
CA SER A 353 -22.04 29.46 -30.04
C SER A 353 -22.37 28.28 -30.93
N ASN A 354 -21.59 27.23 -30.85
CA ASN A 354 -21.85 25.93 -31.46
C ASN A 354 -21.68 24.81 -30.44
N PHE A 355 -21.98 23.57 -30.82
CA PHE A 355 -21.87 22.41 -29.94
C PHE A 355 -20.49 22.32 -29.24
N PHE A 356 -19.41 22.50 -29.95
CA PHE A 356 -18.05 22.38 -29.41
C PHE A 356 -17.68 23.53 -28.44
N THR A 357 -18.05 24.75 -28.75
CA THR A 357 -17.75 25.92 -27.88
C THR A 357 -18.64 25.97 -26.65
N VAL A 358 -19.90 25.51 -26.75
CA VAL A 358 -20.84 25.46 -25.62
C VAL A 358 -20.45 24.35 -24.64
N TYR A 359 -20.06 23.17 -25.13
CA TYR A 359 -19.69 22.02 -24.32
C TYR A 359 -18.18 21.80 -24.19
N SER A 360 -17.35 22.77 -24.57
CA SER A 360 -15.88 22.67 -24.56
C SER A 360 -15.32 22.31 -23.20
N MET A 361 -15.84 22.88 -22.11
CA MET A 361 -15.45 22.57 -20.74
C MET A 361 -15.84 21.14 -20.35
N GLN A 362 -17.07 20.70 -20.72
CA GLN A 362 -17.54 19.33 -20.45
C GLN A 362 -16.70 18.31 -21.21
N ILE A 363 -16.40 18.57 -22.47
CA ILE A 363 -15.54 17.72 -23.31
C ILE A 363 -14.14 17.66 -22.69
N GLY A 364 -13.55 18.80 -22.37
CA GLY A 364 -12.22 18.90 -21.77
C GLY A 364 -12.12 18.17 -20.43
N SER A 365 -13.10 18.39 -19.54
CA SER A 365 -13.13 17.72 -18.23
C SER A 365 -13.42 16.22 -18.32
N ALA A 366 -14.26 15.79 -19.27
CA ALA A 366 -14.52 14.37 -19.49
C ALA A 366 -13.24 13.62 -19.89
N VAL A 367 -12.51 14.17 -20.87
CA VAL A 367 -11.26 13.56 -21.34
C VAL A 367 -10.18 13.63 -20.27
N GLU A 368 -10.06 14.77 -19.58
CA GLU A 368 -9.12 14.94 -18.46
C GLU A 368 -9.35 13.88 -17.37
N MET A 369 -10.59 13.74 -16.91
CA MET A 369 -10.93 12.80 -15.84
C MET A 369 -10.74 11.34 -16.25
N LEU A 370 -11.06 10.97 -17.49
CA LEU A 370 -10.78 9.65 -18.03
C LEU A 370 -9.28 9.36 -18.07
N LEU A 371 -8.48 10.30 -18.60
CA LEU A 371 -7.02 10.14 -18.67
C LEU A 371 -6.38 10.02 -17.29
N LEU A 372 -6.80 10.85 -16.33
CA LEU A 372 -6.28 10.80 -14.96
C LEU A 372 -6.68 9.51 -14.24
N SER A 373 -7.93 9.06 -14.41
CA SER A 373 -8.37 7.79 -13.82
C SER A 373 -7.56 6.62 -14.37
N PHE A 374 -7.37 6.57 -15.70
CA PHE A 374 -6.53 5.57 -16.33
C PHE A 374 -5.06 5.64 -15.87
N ALA A 375 -4.49 6.85 -15.82
CA ALA A 375 -3.12 7.06 -15.35
C ALA A 375 -2.94 6.65 -13.89
N LEU A 376 -3.96 6.87 -13.05
CA LEU A 376 -3.94 6.49 -11.65
C LEU A 376 -3.90 4.96 -11.48
N VAL A 377 -4.74 4.23 -12.23
CA VAL A 377 -4.75 2.75 -12.24
C VAL A 377 -3.43 2.21 -12.79
N ALA A 378 -2.93 2.76 -13.89
CA ALA A 378 -1.65 2.34 -14.46
C ALA A 378 -0.49 2.53 -13.47
N LYS A 379 -0.43 3.70 -12.81
CA LYS A 379 0.56 3.98 -11.76
C LYS A 379 0.44 3.03 -10.57
N PHE A 380 -0.78 2.75 -10.13
CA PHE A 380 -1.01 1.79 -9.06
C PHE A 380 -0.51 0.39 -9.41
N ASN A 381 -0.82 -0.09 -10.62
CA ASN A 381 -0.36 -1.40 -11.10
C ASN A 381 1.17 -1.46 -11.20
N ASP A 382 1.81 -0.37 -11.63
CA ASP A 382 3.28 -0.30 -11.67
C ASP A 382 3.90 -0.38 -10.26
N LEU A 383 3.37 0.40 -9.30
CA LEU A 383 3.79 0.34 -7.91
C LEU A 383 3.56 -1.04 -7.28
N LYS A 384 2.45 -1.70 -7.61
CA LYS A 384 2.15 -3.07 -7.17
C LYS A 384 3.19 -4.05 -7.69
N ARG A 385 3.50 -3.99 -8.99
CA ARG A 385 4.53 -4.84 -9.63
C ARG A 385 5.92 -4.62 -9.00
N GLN A 386 6.29 -3.37 -8.75
CA GLN A 386 7.56 -3.04 -8.10
C GLN A 386 7.62 -3.62 -6.67
N LYS A 387 6.52 -3.53 -5.90
CA LYS A 387 6.43 -4.11 -4.57
C LYS A 387 6.53 -5.65 -4.62
N GLU A 388 5.80 -6.30 -5.53
CA GLU A 388 5.84 -7.76 -5.71
C GLU A 388 7.25 -8.23 -6.09
N LYS A 389 7.92 -7.51 -6.99
CA LYS A 389 9.31 -7.80 -7.35
C LYS A 389 10.26 -7.65 -6.16
N ALA A 390 10.16 -6.54 -5.42
CA ALA A 390 10.99 -6.32 -4.24
C ALA A 390 10.74 -7.39 -3.15
N GLN A 391 9.51 -7.85 -2.97
CA GLN A 391 9.18 -8.96 -2.07
C GLN A 391 9.80 -10.28 -2.55
N ALA A 392 9.73 -10.59 -3.84
CA ALA A 392 10.35 -11.78 -4.41
C ALA A 392 11.88 -11.77 -4.25
N ASP A 393 12.52 -10.63 -4.51
CA ASP A 393 13.96 -10.45 -4.32
C ASP A 393 14.36 -10.63 -2.85
N LEU A 394 13.56 -10.11 -1.90
CA LEU A 394 13.78 -10.30 -0.47
C LEU A 394 13.66 -11.78 -0.05
N VAL A 395 12.62 -12.47 -0.54
CA VAL A 395 12.44 -13.92 -0.27
C VAL A 395 13.63 -14.72 -0.79
N ASN A 396 14.09 -14.45 -2.01
CA ASN A 396 15.26 -15.11 -2.57
C ASN A 396 16.52 -14.88 -1.73
N THR A 397 16.73 -13.63 -1.25
CA THR A 397 17.85 -13.29 -0.37
C THR A 397 17.77 -14.04 0.96
N LEU A 398 16.57 -14.17 1.55
CA LEU A 398 16.36 -14.92 2.80
C LEU A 398 16.65 -16.41 2.62
N ILE A 399 16.20 -17.01 1.52
CA ILE A 399 16.48 -18.42 1.19
C ILE A 399 18.00 -18.65 1.05
N GLU A 400 18.70 -17.73 0.39
CA GLU A 400 20.15 -17.83 0.25
C GLU A 400 20.89 -17.70 1.60
N GLN A 401 20.45 -16.77 2.45
CA GLN A 401 20.98 -16.62 3.81
C GLN A 401 20.71 -17.84 4.69
N GLU A 402 19.51 -18.45 4.60
CA GLU A 402 19.15 -19.68 5.30
C GLU A 402 20.08 -20.82 4.89
N LYS A 403 20.30 -21.02 3.60
CA LYS A 403 21.22 -22.06 3.10
C LYS A 403 22.67 -21.87 3.59
N VAL A 404 23.14 -20.62 3.62
CA VAL A 404 24.48 -20.30 4.17
C VAL A 404 24.53 -20.60 5.66
N LEU A 405 23.47 -20.27 6.40
CA LEU A 405 23.38 -20.53 7.83
C LEU A 405 23.34 -22.04 8.14
N GLU A 406 22.52 -22.81 7.40
CA GLU A 406 22.45 -24.26 7.52
C GLU A 406 23.84 -24.91 7.31
N THR A 407 24.56 -24.46 6.26
CA THR A 407 25.92 -24.95 5.99
C THR A 407 26.87 -24.63 7.15
N ARG A 408 26.77 -23.44 7.72
CA ARG A 408 27.60 -23.01 8.85
C ARG A 408 27.24 -23.76 10.13
N VAL A 409 25.94 -24.01 10.38
CA VAL A 409 25.49 -24.81 11.52
C VAL A 409 25.99 -26.26 11.40
N ALA A 410 25.86 -26.87 10.22
CA ALA A 410 26.34 -28.21 9.97
C ALA A 410 27.87 -28.32 10.22
N ALA A 411 28.66 -27.38 9.71
CA ALA A 411 30.09 -27.32 9.92
C ALA A 411 30.45 -27.19 11.42
N ARG A 412 29.78 -26.29 12.12
CA ARG A 412 30.01 -26.08 13.58
C ARG A 412 29.61 -27.31 14.42
N THR A 413 28.52 -27.99 14.03
CA THR A 413 28.07 -29.19 14.71
C THR A 413 29.13 -30.32 14.56
N ALA A 414 29.67 -30.48 13.34
CA ALA A 414 30.72 -31.46 13.09
C ALA A 414 32.01 -31.15 13.89
N GLU A 415 32.45 -29.88 13.95
CA GLU A 415 33.58 -29.44 14.78
C GLU A 415 33.37 -29.77 16.27
N LEU A 416 32.16 -29.46 16.78
CA LEU A 416 31.81 -29.74 18.19
C LEU A 416 31.81 -31.25 18.51
N GLU A 417 31.28 -32.09 17.63
CA GLU A 417 31.27 -33.52 17.79
C GLU A 417 32.71 -34.10 17.81
N GLN A 418 33.58 -33.58 16.93
CA GLN A 418 34.99 -33.98 16.89
C GLN A 418 35.72 -33.56 18.18
N ALA A 419 35.52 -32.30 18.62
CA ALA A 419 36.11 -31.84 19.87
C ALA A 419 35.62 -32.61 21.10
N LYS A 420 34.32 -32.95 21.13
CA LYS A 420 33.73 -33.78 22.19
C LYS A 420 34.35 -35.17 22.23
N SER A 421 34.50 -35.84 21.06
CA SER A 421 35.13 -37.15 20.95
C SER A 421 36.56 -37.14 21.45
N GLN A 422 37.36 -36.13 21.10
CA GLN A 422 38.74 -35.96 21.58
C GLN A 422 38.80 -35.79 23.11
N LEU A 423 37.90 -35.01 23.67
CA LEU A 423 37.79 -34.82 25.13
C LEU A 423 37.41 -36.10 25.84
N GLU A 424 36.52 -36.92 25.30
CA GLU A 424 36.11 -38.21 25.90
C GLU A 424 37.25 -39.20 25.98
N VAL A 425 38.17 -39.25 25.01
CA VAL A 425 39.36 -40.10 25.03
C VAL A 425 40.32 -39.68 26.14
N HIS A 426 40.62 -38.39 26.31
CA HIS A 426 41.51 -37.90 27.35
C HIS A 426 41.00 -38.11 28.78
N VAL A 427 39.71 -38.22 28.95
CA VAL A 427 39.05 -38.39 30.26
C VAL A 427 39.00 -39.85 30.72
N THR A 428 39.21 -40.84 29.83
CA THR A 428 39.02 -42.30 30.12
C THR A 428 40.31 -43.10 30.15
N VAL A 429 41.46 -42.50 29.82
CA VAL A 429 42.77 -43.15 29.77
C VAL A 429 43.72 -42.60 30.86
N ASP A 430 44.54 -43.45 31.46
CA ASP A 430 45.61 -43.07 32.35
C ASP A 430 46.78 -42.49 31.52
N PRO A 431 47.20 -41.24 31.79
CA PRO A 431 48.18 -40.56 30.96
C PRO A 431 49.57 -41.17 31.04
N LEU A 432 49.93 -41.90 32.12
CA LEU A 432 51.22 -42.51 32.28
C LEU A 432 51.29 -43.84 31.51
N THR A 433 50.34 -44.71 31.70
CA THR A 433 50.40 -46.11 31.22
C THR A 433 49.66 -46.34 29.90
N GLY A 434 48.83 -45.38 29.45
CA GLY A 434 48.02 -45.51 28.22
C GLY A 434 46.88 -46.52 28.27
N ILE A 435 46.64 -47.12 29.42
CA ILE A 435 45.50 -48.03 29.67
C ILE A 435 44.32 -47.26 30.30
N LEU A 436 43.21 -47.92 30.58
CA LEU A 436 42.06 -47.22 31.18
C LEU A 436 42.41 -46.65 32.56
N ASN A 437 41.95 -45.42 32.82
CA ASN A 437 41.94 -44.88 34.18
C ASN A 437 40.68 -45.35 34.94
N ARG A 438 40.52 -44.96 36.18
CA ARG A 438 39.38 -45.32 37.02
C ARG A 438 38.04 -45.03 36.35
N ARG A 439 37.95 -43.89 35.62
CA ARG A 439 36.71 -43.52 34.90
C ARG A 439 36.50 -44.38 33.65
N GLY A 440 37.59 -44.70 32.97
CA GLY A 440 37.58 -45.62 31.83
C GLY A 440 37.17 -47.05 32.25
N LEU A 441 37.68 -47.54 33.38
CA LEU A 441 37.28 -48.83 33.95
C LEU A 441 35.79 -48.84 34.31
N ASN A 442 35.26 -47.79 34.93
CA ASN A 442 33.81 -47.68 35.20
C ASN A 442 33.00 -47.76 33.91
N LYS A 443 33.38 -46.97 32.89
CA LYS A 443 32.68 -46.98 31.60
C LYS A 443 32.76 -48.35 30.90
N TYR A 444 33.89 -49.00 31.04
CA TYR A 444 34.09 -50.34 30.51
C TYR A 444 33.24 -51.40 31.26
N PHE A 445 33.15 -51.32 32.57
CA PHE A 445 32.32 -52.19 33.39
C PHE A 445 30.83 -52.03 33.05
N GLU A 446 30.35 -50.77 32.88
CA GLU A 446 28.98 -50.54 32.43
C GLU A 446 28.74 -51.05 30.99
N LYS A 447 29.76 -51.04 30.11
CA LYS A 447 29.67 -51.66 28.79
C LYS A 447 29.56 -53.21 28.90
N LEU A 448 30.26 -53.85 29.83
CA LEU A 448 30.11 -55.28 30.10
C LEU A 448 28.69 -55.59 30.54
N LYS A 449 28.05 -54.77 31.40
CA LYS A 449 26.64 -54.90 31.79
C LYS A 449 25.70 -54.92 30.58
N LEU A 450 25.91 -54.08 29.62
CA LEU A 450 25.07 -54.01 28.42
C LEU A 450 25.28 -55.18 27.45
N GLN A 451 26.39 -55.91 27.59
CA GLN A 451 26.71 -57.06 26.74
C GLN A 451 26.25 -58.41 27.36
N THR A 452 26.00 -58.46 28.65
CA THR A 452 25.42 -59.57 29.36
C THR A 452 23.95 -59.72 29.01
N ARG A 453 23.56 -60.91 28.53
CA ARG A 453 22.19 -61.21 28.06
C ARG A 453 21.36 -62.05 29.00
N HIS A 454 22.01 -62.68 30.00
CA HIS A 454 21.37 -63.54 30.96
C HIS A 454 21.69 -63.10 32.39
N GLU A 455 20.75 -63.33 33.33
CA GLU A 455 20.91 -62.99 34.76
C GLU A 455 22.09 -63.68 35.41
N ASP A 456 22.55 -64.80 34.85
CA ASP A 456 23.68 -65.61 35.34
C ASP A 456 25.06 -65.21 34.75
N ASP A 457 25.07 -64.20 33.90
CA ASP A 457 26.32 -63.71 33.28
C ASP A 457 27.20 -63.01 34.34
N ALA A 458 28.37 -63.54 34.60
CA ALA A 458 29.33 -62.98 35.54
C ALA A 458 30.42 -62.14 34.84
N ALA A 459 31.09 -61.24 35.57
CA ALA A 459 32.34 -60.63 35.16
C ALA A 459 33.48 -61.09 36.05
N VAL A 460 34.63 -61.28 35.43
CA VAL A 460 35.88 -61.49 36.14
C VAL A 460 36.54 -60.16 36.43
N VAL A 461 36.78 -59.90 37.70
CA VAL A 461 37.49 -58.71 38.16
C VAL A 461 38.80 -59.12 38.80
N VAL A 462 39.90 -58.72 38.19
CA VAL A 462 41.22 -59.01 38.74
C VAL A 462 41.79 -57.71 39.29
N LEU A 463 42.05 -57.64 40.56
CA LEU A 463 42.78 -56.54 41.21
C LEU A 463 44.22 -56.94 41.44
N ILE A 464 45.13 -56.10 41.01
CA ILE A 464 46.55 -56.34 41.05
C ILE A 464 47.21 -55.16 41.80
N ASP A 465 47.98 -55.49 42.83
CA ASP A 465 48.79 -54.55 43.58
C ASP A 465 50.24 -55.00 43.56
N LEU A 466 51.12 -54.08 43.19
CA LEU A 466 52.54 -54.35 43.08
C LEU A 466 53.19 -54.36 44.47
N ASP A 467 53.68 -55.53 44.92
CA ASP A 467 54.34 -55.63 46.20
C ASP A 467 55.67 -54.85 46.19
N GLU A 468 55.88 -54.00 47.22
CA GLU A 468 57.12 -53.27 47.43
C GLU A 468 57.46 -52.31 46.28
N PHE A 469 56.45 -51.78 45.59
CA PHE A 469 56.65 -50.77 44.54
C PHE A 469 57.22 -49.40 45.09
N LYS A 470 56.84 -49.05 46.31
CA LYS A 470 57.35 -47.80 46.95
C LYS A 470 58.86 -47.86 47.16
N PRO A 471 59.49 -48.90 47.69
CA PRO A 471 60.96 -49.07 47.72
C PRO A 471 61.66 -48.94 46.36
N VAL A 472 61.03 -49.32 45.25
CA VAL A 472 61.58 -49.07 43.90
C VAL A 472 61.64 -47.56 43.58
N ASN A 473 60.58 -46.81 43.92
CA ASN A 473 60.57 -45.41 43.78
C ASN A 473 61.58 -44.71 44.69
N ASP A 474 61.66 -45.15 45.95
CA ASP A 474 62.56 -44.53 46.94
C ASP A 474 64.04 -44.78 46.57
N LEU A 475 64.37 -45.94 45.98
CA LEU A 475 65.74 -46.27 45.64
C LEU A 475 66.20 -45.80 44.27
N TYR A 476 65.30 -45.83 43.26
CA TYR A 476 65.66 -45.58 41.87
C TYR A 476 65.04 -44.28 41.28
N GLY A 477 64.16 -43.61 42.04
CA GLY A 477 63.43 -42.38 41.65
C GLY A 477 62.11 -42.69 40.92
N HIS A 478 61.23 -41.69 40.92
CA HIS A 478 59.87 -41.78 40.32
C HIS A 478 59.90 -42.12 38.83
N GLU A 479 60.87 -41.62 38.07
CA GLU A 479 61.01 -41.92 36.64
C GLU A 479 61.20 -43.43 36.38
N ALA A 480 61.94 -44.12 37.29
CA ALA A 480 62.15 -45.56 37.23
C ALA A 480 60.88 -46.31 37.58
N GLY A 481 60.09 -45.83 38.55
CA GLY A 481 58.79 -46.34 38.86
C GLY A 481 57.78 -46.16 37.74
N ASP A 482 57.78 -45.02 37.10
CA ASP A 482 56.93 -44.74 35.95
C ASP A 482 57.25 -45.67 34.76
N MET A 483 58.53 -45.89 34.46
CA MET A 483 58.97 -46.85 33.44
C MET A 483 58.54 -48.26 33.77
N LEU A 484 58.63 -48.62 35.04
CA LEU A 484 58.16 -49.95 35.53
C LEU A 484 56.68 -50.08 35.28
N LEU A 485 55.85 -49.14 35.72
CA LEU A 485 54.38 -49.15 35.51
C LEU A 485 53.98 -49.23 34.03
N GLN A 486 54.63 -48.47 33.17
CA GLN A 486 54.41 -48.50 31.71
C GLN A 486 54.77 -49.84 31.12
N THR A 487 55.92 -50.46 31.56
CA THR A 487 56.36 -51.77 31.08
C THR A 487 55.39 -52.83 31.51
N LEU A 488 54.97 -52.87 32.77
CA LEU A 488 54.01 -53.83 33.30
C LEU A 488 52.64 -53.70 32.63
N ALA A 489 52.13 -52.49 32.43
CA ALA A 489 50.88 -52.22 31.69
C ALA A 489 50.97 -52.83 30.27
N MET A 490 52.07 -52.58 29.57
CA MET A 490 52.28 -53.08 28.21
C MET A 490 52.34 -54.64 28.20
N ARG A 491 53.05 -55.26 29.14
CA ARG A 491 53.15 -56.72 29.26
C ARG A 491 51.82 -57.36 29.57
N MET A 492 51.08 -56.81 30.54
CA MET A 492 49.72 -57.33 30.88
C MET A 492 48.78 -57.15 29.71
N LYS A 493 48.79 -56.04 29.01
CA LYS A 493 47.95 -55.77 27.83
C LYS A 493 48.21 -56.80 26.72
N LYS A 494 49.48 -57.19 26.53
CA LYS A 494 49.90 -58.22 25.53
C LYS A 494 49.42 -59.64 25.84
N GLN A 495 49.21 -59.95 27.11
CA GLN A 495 48.72 -61.22 27.55
C GLN A 495 47.17 -61.32 27.57
N LEU A 496 46.53 -60.23 27.58
CA LEU A 496 45.08 -60.16 27.67
C LEU A 496 44.46 -60.14 26.26
N SER A 497 43.25 -60.65 26.15
CA SER A 497 42.49 -60.57 24.92
C SER A 497 42.12 -59.09 24.58
N ASP A 498 41.87 -58.83 23.32
CA ASP A 498 41.40 -57.46 22.87
C ASP A 498 40.06 -57.04 23.51
N THR A 499 39.33 -58.03 24.04
CA THR A 499 38.06 -57.86 24.75
C THR A 499 38.25 -57.63 26.24
N ALA A 500 39.46 -57.55 26.76
CA ALA A 500 39.74 -57.32 28.17
C ALA A 500 39.89 -55.79 28.45
N GLY A 501 39.25 -55.32 29.51
CA GLY A 501 39.45 -53.99 30.03
C GLY A 501 40.62 -53.90 31.00
N LEU A 502 41.80 -53.50 30.59
CA LEU A 502 42.94 -53.24 31.49
C LEU A 502 42.98 -51.78 31.88
N GLY A 503 43.04 -51.49 33.15
CA GLY A 503 43.15 -50.11 33.66
C GLY A 503 43.97 -49.98 34.92
N ARG A 504 44.30 -48.74 35.29
CA ARG A 504 45.05 -48.40 36.51
C ARG A 504 44.16 -47.54 37.39
N LEU A 505 43.95 -47.91 38.66
CA LEU A 505 43.15 -47.19 39.63
C LEU A 505 43.93 -45.96 40.20
N GLY A 506 45.22 -46.11 40.36
CA GLY A 506 46.16 -45.12 40.86
C GLY A 506 47.35 -45.82 41.54
N GLY A 507 48.46 -45.12 41.68
CA GLY A 507 49.67 -45.69 42.30
C GLY A 507 50.15 -46.98 41.57
N ASP A 508 50.16 -48.07 42.28
CA ASP A 508 50.63 -49.42 41.88
C ASP A 508 49.50 -50.39 41.65
N GLU A 509 48.24 -49.91 41.61
CA GLU A 509 47.04 -50.75 41.47
C GLU A 509 46.57 -50.85 40.01
N PHE A 510 46.47 -52.03 39.49
CA PHE A 510 45.92 -52.37 38.19
C PHE A 510 44.64 -53.18 38.29
N VAL A 511 43.78 -53.06 37.34
CA VAL A 511 42.52 -53.77 37.25
C VAL A 511 42.35 -54.36 35.86
N VAL A 512 41.98 -55.65 35.81
CA VAL A 512 41.55 -56.33 34.59
C VAL A 512 40.08 -56.65 34.72
N LEU A 513 39.33 -56.39 33.71
CA LEU A 513 37.90 -56.68 33.60
C LEU A 513 37.68 -57.59 32.38
N LEU A 514 37.01 -58.69 32.56
CA LEU A 514 36.68 -59.65 31.50
C LEU A 514 35.22 -60.10 31.62
N ALA A 515 34.59 -60.43 30.49
CA ALA A 515 33.28 -61.06 30.53
C ALA A 515 33.42 -62.48 31.07
N GLY A 516 32.56 -62.89 31.98
CA GLY A 516 32.63 -64.18 32.63
C GLY A 516 32.44 -65.40 31.70
N GLN A 517 31.85 -65.20 30.54
CA GLN A 517 31.71 -66.24 29.49
C GLN A 517 33.08 -66.69 28.90
N THR A 518 34.14 -65.93 29.15
CA THR A 518 35.50 -66.24 28.68
C THR A 518 36.24 -67.16 29.63
N VAL A 519 35.69 -67.50 30.82
CA VAL A 519 36.32 -68.32 31.84
C VAL A 519 35.25 -69.24 32.42
N SER A 520 35.47 -70.54 32.26
CA SER A 520 34.47 -71.56 32.56
C SER A 520 34.73 -72.33 33.89
N SER A 521 35.86 -72.12 34.57
CA SER A 521 36.23 -72.82 35.83
C SER A 521 37.14 -71.95 36.73
N ILE A 522 37.13 -72.27 38.04
CA ILE A 522 38.03 -71.65 39.02
C ILE A 522 39.50 -71.91 38.63
N ALA A 523 39.82 -73.06 38.07
CA ALA A 523 41.16 -73.37 37.59
C ALA A 523 41.65 -72.44 36.46
N GLU A 524 40.74 -71.93 35.56
CA GLU A 524 41.07 -70.95 34.51
C GLU A 524 41.29 -69.60 35.11
N LEU A 525 40.54 -69.16 36.14
CA LEU A 525 40.75 -67.91 36.87
C LEU A 525 42.09 -67.90 37.59
N GLU A 526 42.48 -69.04 38.25
CA GLU A 526 43.79 -69.19 38.85
C GLU A 526 44.93 -69.21 37.81
N ALA A 527 44.70 -69.83 36.67
CA ALA A 527 45.64 -69.78 35.55
C ALA A 527 45.83 -68.35 34.98
N LEU A 528 44.75 -67.58 34.84
CA LEU A 528 44.79 -66.15 34.43
C LEU A 528 45.63 -65.35 35.43
N GLY A 529 45.28 -65.43 36.71
CA GLY A 529 46.04 -64.76 37.78
C GLY A 529 47.51 -65.13 37.80
N THR A 530 47.80 -66.45 37.70
CA THR A 530 49.18 -66.98 37.67
C THR A 530 49.92 -66.48 36.42
N THR A 531 49.28 -66.42 35.26
CA THR A 531 49.87 -65.88 34.03
C THR A 531 50.22 -64.38 34.19
N LEU A 532 49.29 -63.57 34.74
CA LEU A 532 49.56 -62.20 35.03
C LEU A 532 50.68 -61.98 36.05
N LEU A 533 50.70 -62.80 37.12
CA LEU A 533 51.78 -62.79 38.12
C LEU A 533 53.13 -63.13 37.51
N ALA A 534 53.19 -64.14 36.67
CA ALA A 534 54.41 -64.52 35.98
C ALA A 534 54.98 -63.39 35.12
N VAL A 535 54.11 -62.77 34.35
CA VAL A 535 54.49 -61.62 33.45
C VAL A 535 54.92 -60.37 34.24
N ILE A 536 54.31 -60.14 35.39
CA ILE A 536 54.68 -59.01 36.29
C ILE A 536 56.00 -59.34 36.94
N SER A 537 56.26 -60.58 37.34
CA SER A 537 57.47 -61.00 38.02
C SER A 537 58.72 -61.15 37.12
N GLU A 538 58.54 -61.01 35.80
CA GLU A 538 59.69 -60.93 34.90
C GLU A 538 60.56 -59.68 35.15
N PRO A 539 61.87 -59.76 35.17
CA PRO A 539 62.75 -58.65 35.42
C PRO A 539 62.52 -57.46 34.44
N VAL A 540 62.31 -56.29 34.96
CA VAL A 540 62.18 -55.05 34.17
C VAL A 540 63.46 -54.27 34.24
N THR A 541 63.97 -53.87 33.08
CA THR A 541 65.15 -52.94 33.00
C THR A 541 64.67 -51.53 33.14
N ILE A 542 64.90 -50.89 34.30
CA ILE A 542 64.50 -49.54 34.63
C ILE A 542 65.54 -48.51 34.31
N LYS A 543 66.81 -48.88 34.20
CA LYS A 543 68.00 -48.10 33.80
C LYS A 543 69.02 -48.98 33.12
N PRO A 544 69.94 -48.47 32.31
CA PRO A 544 71.01 -49.26 31.73
C PRO A 544 71.78 -50.09 32.80
N GLY A 545 71.70 -51.38 32.69
CA GLY A 545 72.37 -52.34 33.62
C GLY A 545 71.62 -52.64 34.94
N VAL A 546 70.47 -51.94 35.20
CA VAL A 546 69.67 -52.13 36.43
C VAL A 546 68.37 -52.90 36.08
N ARG A 547 68.23 -54.08 36.55
CA ARG A 547 67.02 -54.92 36.47
C ARG A 547 66.37 -54.98 37.83
N VAL A 548 65.07 -54.76 37.87
CA VAL A 548 64.23 -54.83 39.07
C VAL A 548 63.24 -55.97 38.90
N ASN A 549 63.09 -56.78 39.90
CA ASN A 549 62.10 -57.84 40.01
C ASN A 549 61.01 -57.38 40.95
N VAL A 550 59.79 -57.25 40.45
CA VAL A 550 58.64 -56.83 41.26
C VAL A 550 57.74 -58.05 41.46
N ARG A 551 57.20 -58.13 42.63
CA ARG A 551 56.18 -59.15 42.97
C ARG A 551 54.83 -58.49 42.95
N ALA A 552 53.75 -59.23 42.86
CA ALA A 552 52.41 -58.74 42.96
C ALA A 552 51.50 -59.64 43.78
N SER A 553 50.58 -58.99 44.46
CA SER A 553 49.47 -59.70 45.11
C SER A 553 48.23 -59.53 44.22
N ILE A 554 47.64 -60.62 43.79
CA ILE A 554 46.55 -60.63 42.81
C ILE A 554 45.29 -61.25 43.42
N GLY A 555 44.23 -60.50 43.55
CA GLY A 555 42.89 -60.94 43.90
C GLY A 555 42.03 -61.08 42.67
N VAL A 556 41.46 -62.24 42.45
CA VAL A 556 40.56 -62.55 41.35
C VAL A 556 39.17 -62.83 41.93
N SER A 557 38.19 -62.04 41.47
CA SER A 557 36.80 -62.29 41.88
C SER A 557 35.89 -62.50 40.65
N LEU A 558 34.94 -63.42 40.81
CA LEU A 558 33.83 -63.55 39.90
C LEU A 558 32.60 -62.92 40.52
N CYS A 559 32.05 -61.94 39.87
CA CYS A 559 30.88 -61.20 40.37
C CYS A 559 29.77 -61.16 39.33
N GLN A 560 28.51 -61.17 39.79
CA GLN A 560 27.34 -60.90 38.91
C GLN A 560 27.30 -59.43 38.50
N VAL A 561 27.27 -59.19 37.19
CA VAL A 561 27.42 -57.82 36.65
C VAL A 561 26.22 -56.99 36.93
N GLU A 562 25.00 -57.55 36.95
CA GLU A 562 23.75 -56.76 37.14
C GLU A 562 23.61 -56.23 38.55
N SER A 563 23.98 -56.97 39.57
CA SER A 563 23.81 -56.59 40.98
C SER A 563 24.93 -55.69 41.50
N HIS A 564 26.06 -55.57 40.79
CA HIS A 564 27.25 -54.92 41.29
C HIS A 564 27.62 -53.62 40.52
N THR A 565 28.22 -52.66 41.23
CA THR A 565 29.05 -51.61 40.68
C THR A 565 30.50 -52.05 40.60
N LEU A 566 31.31 -51.39 39.73
CA LEU A 566 32.74 -51.70 39.73
C LEU A 566 33.36 -51.60 41.13
N SER A 567 32.93 -50.61 41.92
CA SER A 567 33.44 -50.40 43.29
C SER A 567 33.11 -51.59 44.24
N THR A 568 31.92 -52.17 44.08
CA THR A 568 31.55 -53.40 44.88
C THR A 568 32.33 -54.62 44.44
N ALA A 569 32.47 -54.80 43.12
CA ALA A 569 33.25 -55.90 42.58
C ALA A 569 34.76 -55.86 42.95
N LEU A 570 35.30 -54.62 42.93
CA LEU A 570 36.69 -54.39 43.39
C LEU A 570 36.88 -54.69 44.89
N ARG A 571 35.88 -54.41 45.75
CA ARG A 571 35.97 -54.75 47.19
C ARG A 571 36.15 -56.29 47.43
N VAL A 572 35.47 -57.08 46.66
CA VAL A 572 35.59 -58.54 46.76
C VAL A 572 37.00 -59.02 46.32
N ALA A 573 37.51 -58.47 45.21
CA ALA A 573 38.89 -58.76 44.77
C ALA A 573 39.96 -58.23 45.75
N ASP A 574 39.71 -57.04 46.37
CA ASP A 574 40.58 -56.44 47.37
C ASP A 574 40.65 -57.32 48.66
N ALA A 575 39.53 -57.83 49.13
CA ALA A 575 39.51 -58.70 50.27
C ALA A 575 40.32 -60.00 50.00
N ALA A 576 40.22 -60.54 48.79
CA ALA A 576 41.04 -61.69 48.37
C ALA A 576 42.56 -61.39 48.35
N MET A 577 42.89 -60.25 47.82
CA MET A 577 44.27 -59.74 47.72
C MET A 577 44.88 -59.50 49.12
N TYR A 578 44.04 -58.97 50.08
CA TYR A 578 44.46 -58.71 51.44
C TYR A 578 44.99 -59.95 52.14
N ASP A 579 44.38 -61.12 51.96
CA ASP A 579 44.86 -62.39 52.52
C ASP A 579 46.24 -62.77 52.00
N ILE A 580 46.55 -62.50 50.73
CA ILE A 580 47.89 -62.76 50.17
C ILE A 580 48.89 -61.79 50.81
N LYS A 581 48.57 -60.53 50.96
CA LYS A 581 49.48 -59.53 51.54
C LYS A 581 49.89 -59.86 52.97
N HIS A 582 49.03 -60.55 53.76
CA HIS A 582 49.28 -60.99 55.13
C HIS A 582 50.01 -62.37 55.23
N ASN A 583 49.86 -63.21 54.23
CA ASN A 583 50.42 -64.58 54.22
C ASN A 583 51.75 -64.75 53.44
N GLY A 584 52.43 -63.60 53.17
CA GLY A 584 53.79 -63.67 52.59
C GLY A 584 53.94 -62.99 51.23
N LYS A 585 52.88 -62.31 50.68
CA LYS A 585 52.90 -61.59 49.39
C LYS A 585 53.18 -62.56 48.21
N ASN A 586 53.19 -61.97 46.97
CA ASN A 586 53.52 -62.68 45.74
C ASN A 586 52.65 -63.92 45.49
N GLY A 587 51.39 -63.74 45.29
CA GLY A 587 50.45 -64.85 45.12
C GLY A 587 49.17 -64.46 44.38
N VAL A 588 48.36 -65.43 44.09
CA VAL A 588 47.04 -65.28 43.48
C VAL A 588 46.02 -66.00 44.38
N VAL A 589 44.93 -65.35 44.64
CA VAL A 589 43.78 -65.94 45.30
C VAL A 589 42.53 -65.69 44.44
N VAL A 590 41.77 -66.73 44.19
CA VAL A 590 40.49 -66.65 43.52
C VAL A 590 39.40 -66.81 44.55
N VAL A 591 38.44 -65.93 44.55
CA VAL A 591 37.28 -66.02 45.43
C VAL A 591 36.00 -65.91 44.61
N SER A 592 35.04 -66.71 45.02
CA SER A 592 33.68 -66.61 44.53
C SER A 592 32.88 -65.68 45.47
N GLU A 593 31.89 -65.05 44.95
CA GLU A 593 31.01 -64.17 45.75
C GLU A 593 30.33 -64.93 46.91
N SER A 594 30.14 -66.26 46.73
CA SER A 594 29.57 -67.11 47.74
C SER A 594 30.49 -67.36 48.96
N ASP A 595 31.78 -67.00 48.87
CA ASP A 595 32.78 -67.27 49.90
C ASP A 595 32.86 -66.17 50.98
N PHE A 596 32.10 -65.08 50.78
CA PHE A 596 32.08 -63.91 51.70
C PHE A 596 30.74 -63.75 52.41
N PRO A 597 30.74 -63.40 53.71
CA PRO A 597 29.51 -63.10 54.42
C PRO A 597 28.85 -61.80 53.85
N GLU A 598 27.49 -61.72 53.87
CA GLU A 598 26.67 -60.66 53.30
C GLU A 598 27.11 -59.22 53.71
N SER A 599 27.87 -59.08 54.79
CA SER A 599 28.38 -57.75 55.24
C SER A 599 29.47 -57.14 54.38
N VAL A 600 30.08 -57.92 53.46
CA VAL A 600 31.14 -57.46 52.54
C VAL A 600 30.55 -57.11 51.13
N THR A 601 29.37 -57.65 50.86
CA THR A 601 28.68 -57.49 49.57
C THR A 601 27.68 -56.29 49.52
N MET A 602 27.36 -55.68 50.68
CA MET A 602 26.53 -54.48 50.75
C MET A 602 27.30 -53.14 50.64
#